data_5fa7c67b7237eea99c3bd2478b5ca93e
#
_entry.id   5fa7c67b7237eea99c3bd2478b5ca93e
#
_cell.length_a   1.000
_cell.length_b   1.000
_cell.length_c   1.000
_cell.angle_alpha   90.00
_cell.angle_beta   90.00
_cell.angle_gamma   90.00
#
_symmetry.space_group_name_H-M   'P 1'
#
loop_
_entity.id
_entity.type
_entity.pdbx_description
1 polymer ?
#
loop_
_entity_poly.entity_id
_entity_poly.type
_entity_poly.pdbx_seq_one_letter_code
_entity_poly.pdbx_strand_id
1 'polypeptide(L)'
;TSFTQLREASRLCPEDIARIEDRIDTLDATVPPLHAFLLPGGTAAAAQAHICRTVCRRAERRICQVAQEVLVDENIMKFINRLSDYFFVLARFNNYTAKQDEIFWDKDCK
;
A
#
# COMPACT_ATOMS: atom_id res chain seq x y z
N THR A 1 10.59 31.32 -5.93
CA THR A 1 10.56 30.12 -6.78
C THR A 1 9.40 30.19 -7.75
N SER A 2 9.65 29.86 -8.99
CA SER A 2 8.60 29.87 -10.00
C SER A 2 7.68 28.68 -9.79
N PHE A 3 6.47 28.80 -10.27
CA PHE A 3 5.49 27.72 -10.23
C PHE A 3 6.02 26.46 -10.93
N THR A 4 6.74 26.66 -12.05
CA THR A 4 7.33 25.56 -12.81
C THR A 4 8.36 24.81 -11.97
N GLN A 5 9.19 25.53 -11.22
CA GLN A 5 10.18 24.87 -10.34
C GLN A 5 9.51 24.06 -9.24
N LEU A 6 8.42 24.57 -8.66
CA LEU A 6 7.68 23.83 -7.66
C LEU A 6 7.08 22.54 -8.23
N ARG A 7 6.55 22.59 -9.46
CA ARG A 7 6.00 21.43 -10.12
C ARG A 7 7.06 20.36 -10.37
N GLU A 8 8.24 20.78 -10.80
CA GLU A 8 9.34 19.86 -11.05
C GLU A 8 9.84 19.23 -9.76
N ALA A 9 9.95 20.03 -8.70
CA ALA A 9 10.43 19.56 -7.42
C ALA A 9 9.48 18.53 -6.78
N SER A 10 8.18 18.65 -7.04
CA SER A 10 7.18 17.75 -6.46
C SER A 10 6.80 16.62 -7.40
N ARG A 11 7.44 16.53 -8.55
CA ARG A 11 7.12 15.52 -9.55
C ARG A 11 7.61 14.14 -9.11
N LEU A 12 6.74 13.14 -9.27
CA LEU A 12 7.13 11.77 -9.01
C LEU A 12 8.02 11.24 -10.13
N CYS A 13 9.09 10.57 -9.72
CA CYS A 13 10.04 9.97 -10.67
C CYS A 13 9.75 8.48 -10.81
N PRO A 14 10.16 7.86 -11.94
CA PRO A 14 10.05 6.41 -12.08
C PRO A 14 10.78 5.65 -10.98
N GLU A 15 11.84 6.21 -10.41
CA GLU A 15 12.57 5.61 -9.30
C GLU A 15 11.72 5.49 -8.05
N ASP A 16 10.80 6.41 -7.83
CA ASP A 16 9.88 6.35 -6.69
C ASP A 16 8.94 5.16 -6.82
N ILE A 17 8.48 4.90 -8.04
CA ILE A 17 7.61 3.76 -8.34
C ILE A 17 8.40 2.46 -8.14
N ALA A 18 9.62 2.39 -8.64
CA ALA A 18 10.46 1.21 -8.49
C ALA A 18 10.73 0.92 -7.02
N ARG A 19 10.92 1.95 -6.22
CA ARG A 19 11.16 1.80 -4.79
C ARG A 19 9.96 1.20 -4.07
N ILE A 20 8.77 1.68 -4.37
CA ILE A 20 7.57 1.13 -3.72
C ILE A 20 7.29 -0.29 -4.21
N GLU A 21 7.54 -0.58 -5.47
CA GLU A 21 7.40 -1.94 -6.00
C GLU A 21 8.36 -2.91 -5.32
N ASP A 22 9.59 -2.46 -5.08
CA ASP A 22 10.57 -3.26 -4.36
C ASP A 22 10.12 -3.56 -2.93
N ARG A 23 9.53 -2.58 -2.25
CA ARG A 23 8.99 -2.78 -0.91
C ARG A 23 7.83 -3.77 -0.92
N ILE A 24 6.95 -3.69 -1.91
CA ILE A 24 5.85 -4.63 -2.07
C ILE A 24 6.41 -6.04 -2.20
N ASP A 25 7.38 -6.22 -3.08
CA ASP A 25 7.96 -7.54 -3.32
C ASP A 25 8.64 -8.09 -2.07
N THR A 26 9.34 -7.24 -1.32
CA THR A 26 10.02 -7.65 -0.10
C THR A 26 9.01 -8.14 0.94
N LEU A 27 7.93 -7.40 1.15
CA LEU A 27 6.92 -7.79 2.11
C LEU A 27 6.16 -9.03 1.64
N ASP A 28 5.83 -9.09 0.38
CA ASP A 28 5.09 -10.23 -0.17
C ASP A 28 5.88 -11.53 -0.08
N ALA A 29 7.20 -11.45 -0.20
CA ALA A 29 8.06 -12.61 -0.10
C ALA A 29 8.13 -13.17 1.32
N THR A 30 7.80 -12.38 2.34
CA THR A 30 7.87 -12.82 3.73
C THR A 30 6.58 -13.45 4.23
N VAL A 31 5.48 -13.28 3.50
CA VAL A 31 4.19 -13.87 3.89
C VAL A 31 3.89 -15.08 3.01
N PRO A 32 3.15 -16.08 3.54
CA PRO A 32 2.79 -17.22 2.73
C PRO A 32 1.86 -16.82 1.58
N PRO A 33 1.82 -17.61 0.51
CA PRO A 33 0.88 -17.36 -0.58
C PRO A 33 -0.55 -17.27 -0.07
N LEU A 34 -1.36 -16.44 -0.74
CA LEU A 34 -2.75 -16.26 -0.36
C LEU A 34 -3.57 -17.46 -0.83
N HIS A 35 -3.85 -18.37 0.08
CA HIS A 35 -4.66 -19.56 -0.21
C HIS A 35 -6.11 -19.38 0.18
N ALA A 36 -6.35 -18.60 1.20
CA ALA A 36 -7.66 -18.42 1.76
C ALA A 36 -8.03 -16.95 1.71
N PHE A 37 -9.26 -16.69 2.05
CA PHE A 37 -9.68 -15.30 2.14
C PHE A 37 -8.85 -14.56 3.17
N LEU A 38 -8.70 -13.28 2.92
CA LEU A 38 -8.01 -12.41 3.84
C LEU A 38 -9.03 -11.86 4.83
N LEU A 39 -8.80 -12.09 6.10
CA LEU A 39 -9.67 -11.55 7.14
C LEU A 39 -9.49 -10.04 7.22
N PRO A 40 -10.55 -9.25 7.02
CA PRO A 40 -10.46 -7.83 7.27
C PRO A 40 -10.23 -7.58 8.75
N GLY A 41 -9.41 -6.62 9.05
CA GLY A 41 -9.06 -6.36 10.42
C GLY A 41 -7.89 -7.22 10.88
N GLY A 42 -8.02 -7.86 12.02
CA GLY A 42 -6.92 -8.55 12.67
C GLY A 42 -6.22 -7.62 13.63
N THR A 43 -4.95 -7.34 13.41
CA THR A 43 -4.23 -6.40 14.27
C THR A 43 -4.67 -4.96 14.03
N ALA A 44 -4.44 -4.09 15.01
CA ALA A 44 -4.72 -2.67 14.84
C ALA A 44 -3.90 -2.08 13.67
N ALA A 45 -2.65 -2.51 13.53
CA ALA A 45 -1.81 -2.05 12.43
C ALA A 45 -2.35 -2.49 11.08
N ALA A 46 -2.84 -3.74 10.98
CA ALA A 46 -3.44 -4.24 9.75
C ALA A 46 -4.73 -3.49 9.43
N ALA A 47 -5.55 -3.21 10.43
CA ALA A 47 -6.78 -2.46 10.24
C ALA A 47 -6.48 -1.06 9.71
N GLN A 48 -5.46 -0.40 10.27
CA GLN A 48 -5.05 0.92 9.78
C GLN A 48 -4.52 0.85 8.36
N ALA A 49 -3.78 -0.19 8.01
CA ALA A 49 -3.28 -0.37 6.65
C ALA A 49 -4.45 -0.54 5.67
N HIS A 50 -5.50 -1.24 6.05
CA HIS A 50 -6.69 -1.37 5.22
C HIS A 50 -7.40 -0.02 5.03
N ILE A 51 -7.45 0.79 6.09
CA ILE A 51 -8.02 2.14 5.97
C ILE A 51 -7.20 2.96 4.99
N CYS A 52 -5.88 2.93 5.10
CA CYS A 52 -4.99 3.63 4.18
C CYS A 52 -5.20 3.15 2.73
N ARG A 53 -5.37 1.85 2.54
CA ARG A 53 -5.65 1.29 1.22
C ARG A 53 -6.96 1.85 0.66
N THR A 54 -7.98 1.92 1.48
CA THR A 54 -9.29 2.45 1.07
C THR A 54 -9.18 3.92 0.65
N VAL A 55 -8.43 4.71 1.43
CA VAL A 55 -8.18 6.12 1.10
C VAL A 55 -7.41 6.25 -0.20
N CYS A 56 -6.38 5.41 -0.42
CA CYS A 56 -5.61 5.41 -1.65
C CYS A 56 -6.49 5.07 -2.86
N ARG A 57 -7.37 4.10 -2.73
CA ARG A 57 -8.27 3.71 -3.82
C ARG A 57 -9.27 4.82 -4.14
N ARG A 58 -9.75 5.52 -3.11
CA ARG A 58 -10.62 6.67 -3.34
C ARG A 58 -9.86 7.79 -4.05
N ALA A 59 -8.62 8.06 -3.62
CA ALA A 59 -7.79 9.06 -4.26
C ALA A 59 -7.53 8.70 -5.72
N GLU A 60 -7.27 7.43 -6.01
CA GLU A 60 -7.06 6.96 -7.38
C GLU A 60 -8.28 7.23 -8.25
N ARG A 61 -9.47 6.93 -7.74
CA ARG A 61 -10.71 7.21 -8.47
C ARG A 61 -10.89 8.69 -8.74
N ARG A 62 -10.56 9.54 -7.76
CA ARG A 62 -10.64 10.99 -7.96
C ARG A 62 -9.64 11.48 -9.00
N ILE A 63 -8.44 10.95 -8.99
CA ILE A 63 -7.44 11.29 -9.99
C ILE A 63 -7.89 10.85 -11.39
N CYS A 64 -8.50 9.68 -11.49
CA CYS A 64 -9.05 9.21 -12.75
C CYS A 64 -10.12 10.16 -13.31
N GLN A 65 -10.97 10.69 -12.42
CA GLN A 65 -11.98 11.66 -12.83
C GLN A 65 -11.34 12.94 -13.35
N VAL A 66 -10.32 13.43 -12.64
CA VAL A 66 -9.60 14.63 -13.05
C VAL A 66 -8.88 14.41 -14.36
N ALA A 67 -8.34 13.21 -14.57
CA ALA A 67 -7.59 12.86 -15.78
C ALA A 67 -8.46 12.87 -17.03
N GLN A 68 -9.79 12.81 -16.90
CA GLN A 68 -10.69 12.90 -18.02
C GLN A 68 -10.77 14.34 -18.58
N GLU A 69 -10.46 15.32 -17.74
CA GLU A 69 -10.59 16.72 -18.08
C GLU A 69 -9.26 17.43 -18.27
N VAL A 70 -8.24 17.01 -17.51
CA VAL A 70 -6.92 17.61 -17.59
C VAL A 70 -5.86 16.53 -17.69
N LEU A 71 -4.70 16.90 -18.20
CA LEU A 71 -3.58 15.99 -18.33
C LEU A 71 -2.97 15.73 -16.97
N VAL A 72 -2.92 14.47 -16.56
CA VAL A 72 -2.33 14.04 -15.29
C VAL A 72 -1.10 13.19 -15.62
N ASP A 73 -0.03 13.37 -14.85
CA ASP A 73 1.20 12.61 -15.01
C ASP A 73 0.92 11.13 -14.76
N GLU A 74 1.33 10.28 -15.69
CA GLU A 74 1.19 8.84 -15.58
C GLU A 74 1.84 8.28 -14.31
N ASN A 75 2.94 8.88 -13.89
CA ASN A 75 3.67 8.44 -12.70
C ASN A 75 2.82 8.60 -11.45
N ILE A 76 1.97 9.61 -11.39
CA ILE A 76 1.05 9.81 -10.27
C ILE A 76 0.07 8.65 -10.19
N MET A 77 -0.50 8.26 -11.32
CA MET A 77 -1.45 7.14 -11.36
C MET A 77 -0.78 5.83 -10.98
N LYS A 78 0.39 5.58 -11.52
CA LYS A 78 1.14 4.37 -11.21
C LYS A 78 1.52 4.31 -9.73
N PHE A 79 1.97 5.43 -9.18
CA PHE A 79 2.39 5.48 -7.79
C PHE A 79 1.22 5.22 -6.84
N ILE A 80 0.09 5.89 -7.06
CA ILE A 80 -1.06 5.72 -6.18
C ILE A 80 -1.61 4.29 -6.25
N ASN A 81 -1.54 3.67 -7.42
CA ASN A 81 -1.95 2.28 -7.60
C ASN A 81 -1.01 1.34 -6.83
N ARG A 82 0.31 1.56 -6.96
CA ARG A 82 1.29 0.76 -6.22
C ARG A 82 1.19 0.97 -4.72
N LEU A 83 0.89 2.19 -4.30
CA LEU A 83 0.73 2.51 -2.88
C LEU A 83 -0.45 1.74 -2.28
N SER A 84 -1.54 1.63 -3.02
CA SER A 84 -2.68 0.82 -2.60
C SER A 84 -2.27 -0.66 -2.41
N ASP A 85 -1.51 -1.20 -3.35
CA ASP A 85 -1.00 -2.57 -3.25
C ASP A 85 -0.06 -2.73 -2.06
N TYR A 86 0.76 -1.72 -1.80
CA TYR A 86 1.66 -1.73 -0.66
C TYR A 86 0.88 -1.87 0.65
N PHE A 87 -0.18 -1.11 0.82
CA PHE A 87 -0.97 -1.18 2.04
C PHE A 87 -1.68 -2.54 2.17
N PHE A 88 -2.07 -3.13 1.07
CA PHE A 88 -2.66 -4.47 1.10
C PHE A 88 -1.66 -5.51 1.60
N VAL A 89 -0.46 -5.49 1.06
CA VAL A 89 0.60 -6.42 1.46
C VAL A 89 1.06 -6.14 2.88
N LEU A 90 1.12 -4.87 3.26
CA LEU A 90 1.48 -4.48 4.62
C LEU A 90 0.48 -5.01 5.64
N ALA A 91 -0.82 -4.96 5.32
CA ALA A 91 -1.85 -5.52 6.19
C ALA A 91 -1.66 -7.02 6.39
N ARG A 92 -1.38 -7.74 5.30
CA ARG A 92 -1.11 -9.17 5.35
C ARG A 92 0.12 -9.47 6.20
N PHE A 93 1.17 -8.70 5.99
CA PHE A 93 2.42 -8.87 6.75
C PHE A 93 2.19 -8.67 8.25
N ASN A 94 1.44 -7.64 8.62
CA ASN A 94 1.15 -7.36 10.03
C ASN A 94 0.33 -8.48 10.65
N ASN A 95 -0.65 -9.01 9.94
CA ASN A 95 -1.46 -10.11 10.44
C ASN A 95 -0.67 -11.41 10.55
N TYR A 96 0.19 -11.66 9.58
CA TYR A 96 1.03 -12.85 9.61
C TYR A 96 1.98 -12.83 10.80
N THR A 97 2.62 -11.68 11.03
CA THR A 97 3.52 -11.51 12.15
C THR A 97 2.80 -11.68 13.49
N ALA A 98 1.61 -11.08 13.58
CA ALA A 98 0.80 -11.19 14.80
C ALA A 98 0.32 -12.62 15.05
N LYS A 99 -0.01 -13.35 14.00
CA LYS A 99 -0.41 -14.76 14.14
C LYS A 99 0.71 -15.62 14.65
N GLN A 100 1.93 -15.37 14.22
CA GLN A 100 3.07 -16.09 14.76
C GLN A 100 3.23 -15.83 16.25
N ASP A 101 3.05 -14.58 16.66
CA ASP A 101 3.09 -14.23 18.07
C ASP A 101 1.95 -14.87 18.85
N GLU A 102 0.76 -14.89 18.26
CA GLU A 102 -0.41 -15.52 18.88
C GLU A 102 -0.22 -17.02 19.07
N ILE A 103 0.31 -17.71 18.07
CA ILE A 103 0.59 -19.13 18.15
C ILE A 103 1.55 -19.41 19.31
N PHE A 104 2.58 -18.59 19.43
CA PHE A 104 3.54 -18.69 20.50
C PHE A 104 2.88 -18.48 21.85
N TRP A 105 2.02 -17.48 21.94
CA TRP A 105 1.29 -17.14 23.15
C TRP A 105 0.35 -18.25 23.59
N ASP A 106 -0.40 -18.82 22.65
CA ASP A 106 -1.35 -19.90 22.95
C ASP A 106 -0.66 -21.13 23.50
N LYS A 107 0.55 -21.40 23.05
CA LYS A 107 1.35 -22.49 23.59
C LYS A 107 1.61 -22.31 25.06
N ASP A 108 1.88 -21.09 25.48
CA ASP A 108 2.16 -20.76 26.86
C ASP A 108 0.91 -20.78 27.74
N CYS A 109 -0.23 -20.52 27.14
CA CYS A 109 -1.51 -20.48 27.84
C CYS A 109 -2.09 -21.87 28.13
N LYS A 110 -1.62 -22.85 27.45
CA LYS A 110 -2.08 -24.23 27.67
C LYS A 110 -1.29 -24.89 28.79
#